data_12857402b4c437cacd8e860f65c54199
#
_entry.id   12857402b4c437cacd8e860f65c54199
#
_cell.length_a   1.000
_cell.length_b   1.000
_cell.length_c   1.000
_cell.angle_alpha   90.00
_cell.angle_beta   90.00
_cell.angle_gamma   90.00
#
_symmetry.space_group_name_H-M   'P 1'
#
loop_
_entity.id
_entity.type
_entity.pdbx_description
1 polymer ?
#
loop_
_entity_poly.entity_id
_entity_poly.type
_entity_poly.pdbx_seq_one_letter_code
_entity_poly.pdbx_strand_id
1 'polypeptide(L)'
;MRKYEIKFLPRFGKSLKMVYDYIFFELQNPMSADKIEAGIKRKCLTLAVFPKVSPVKKRVGGKSLRFVHYQNYTIVYHVDDEKKNVIIYDVIYSRRDIEKMLK
;
A
#
# COMPACT_ATOMS: atom_id res chain seq x y z
N MET A 1 -6.87 -20.26 -11.77
CA MET A 1 -6.41 -18.88 -11.88
C MET A 1 -5.10 -18.70 -11.13
N ARG A 2 -4.09 -18.14 -11.77
CA ARG A 2 -2.80 -17.91 -11.13
C ARG A 2 -2.85 -16.70 -10.22
N LYS A 3 -2.42 -16.89 -8.97
CA LYS A 3 -2.28 -15.78 -8.05
C LYS A 3 -0.87 -15.18 -8.17
N TYR A 4 -0.79 -13.86 -8.07
CA TYR A 4 0.48 -13.18 -7.94
C TYR A 4 0.98 -13.31 -6.50
N GLU A 5 2.28 -13.34 -6.34
CA GLU A 5 2.88 -13.35 -5.01
C GLU A 5 3.05 -11.92 -4.51
N ILE A 6 2.65 -11.67 -3.27
CA ILE A 6 2.76 -10.34 -2.67
C ILE A 6 4.11 -10.21 -1.97
N LYS A 7 4.87 -9.19 -2.36
CA LYS A 7 6.16 -8.87 -1.77
C LYS A 7 6.08 -7.49 -1.11
N PHE A 8 6.45 -7.41 0.15
CA PHE A 8 6.45 -6.14 0.88
C PHE A 8 7.87 -5.61 0.97
N LEU A 9 8.09 -4.36 0.56
CA LEU A 9 9.38 -3.72 0.76
C LEU A 9 9.52 -3.27 2.21
N PRO A 10 10.75 -3.21 2.74
CA PRO A 10 10.97 -2.73 4.11
C PRO A 10 10.37 -1.35 4.38
N ARG A 11 10.38 -0.48 3.37
CA ARG A 11 9.79 0.85 3.47
C ARG A 11 8.30 0.79 3.82
N PHE A 12 7.57 -0.15 3.22
CA PHE A 12 6.16 -0.33 3.53
C PHE A 12 5.97 -0.68 4.99
N GLY A 13 6.78 -1.60 5.52
CA GLY A 13 6.68 -2.00 6.92
C GLY A 13 6.91 -0.84 7.88
N LYS A 14 7.90 0.00 7.56
CA LYS A 14 8.18 1.19 8.37
C LYS A 14 7.03 2.18 8.34
N SER A 15 6.48 2.43 7.15
CA SER A 15 5.35 3.35 7.01
C SER A 15 4.12 2.83 7.73
N LEU A 16 3.85 1.53 7.62
CA LEU A 16 2.71 0.92 8.29
C LEU A 16 2.84 1.04 9.81
N LYS A 17 4.05 0.83 10.34
CA LYS A 17 4.30 1.00 11.76
C LYS A 17 4.07 2.44 12.20
N MET A 18 4.49 3.41 11.39
CA MET A 18 4.25 4.82 11.70
C MET A 18 2.77 5.15 11.74
N VAL A 19 1.99 4.61 10.81
CA VAL A 19 0.53 4.77 10.81
C VAL A 19 -0.07 4.17 12.08
N TYR A 20 0.35 2.95 12.42
CA TYR A 20 -0.15 2.27 13.60
C TYR A 20 0.17 3.06 14.87
N ASP A 21 1.42 3.47 15.02
CA ASP A 21 1.87 4.19 16.23
C ASP A 21 1.15 5.53 16.38
N TYR A 22 0.92 6.22 15.26
CA TYR A 22 0.21 7.50 15.30
C TYR A 22 -1.22 7.31 15.85
N ILE A 23 -1.93 6.33 15.33
CA ILE A 23 -3.31 6.08 15.77
C ILE A 23 -3.34 5.58 17.21
N PHE A 24 -2.42 4.69 17.56
CA PHE A 24 -2.37 4.08 18.88
C PHE A 24 -2.03 5.12 19.96
N PHE A 25 -0.94 5.88 19.73
CA PHE A 25 -0.40 6.77 20.76
C PHE A 25 -0.95 8.20 20.67
N GLU A 26 -0.95 8.78 19.46
CA GLU A 26 -1.36 10.17 19.29
C GLU A 26 -2.87 10.34 19.37
N LEU A 27 -3.61 9.44 18.72
CA LEU A 27 -5.06 9.47 18.73
C LEU A 27 -5.64 8.66 19.89
N GLN A 28 -4.78 7.95 20.62
CA GLN A 28 -5.16 7.13 21.77
C GLN A 28 -6.30 6.17 21.45
N ASN A 29 -6.19 5.49 20.31
CA ASN A 29 -7.24 4.59 19.85
C ASN A 29 -6.66 3.25 19.39
N PRO A 30 -6.32 2.36 20.36
CA PRO A 30 -5.72 1.06 20.01
C PRO A 30 -6.58 0.19 19.10
N MET A 31 -7.90 0.22 19.29
CA MET A 31 -8.79 -0.60 18.45
C MET A 31 -8.75 -0.13 17.01
N SER A 32 -8.75 1.16 16.77
CA SER A 32 -8.65 1.70 15.41
C SER A 32 -7.29 1.40 14.81
N ALA A 33 -6.22 1.46 15.60
CA ALA A 33 -4.87 1.13 15.13
C ALA A 33 -4.84 -0.31 14.60
N ASP A 34 -5.39 -1.25 15.36
CA ASP A 34 -5.45 -2.66 14.95
C ASP A 34 -6.29 -2.85 13.70
N LYS A 35 -7.44 -2.21 13.62
CA LYS A 35 -8.34 -2.33 12.46
C LYS A 35 -7.72 -1.75 11.19
N ILE A 36 -7.09 -0.60 11.29
CA ILE A 36 -6.46 0.04 10.13
C ILE A 36 -5.30 -0.79 9.63
N GLU A 37 -4.45 -1.27 10.54
CA GLU A 37 -3.32 -2.11 10.14
C GLU A 37 -3.81 -3.39 9.45
N ALA A 38 -4.76 -4.09 10.04
CA ALA A 38 -5.31 -5.32 9.46
C ALA A 38 -5.99 -5.05 8.13
N GLY A 39 -6.71 -3.92 8.02
CA GLY A 39 -7.40 -3.55 6.79
C GLY A 39 -6.45 -3.24 5.65
N ILE A 40 -5.36 -2.52 5.94
CA ILE A 40 -4.34 -2.21 4.93
C ILE A 40 -3.71 -3.50 4.42
N LYS A 41 -3.32 -4.40 5.32
CA LYS A 41 -2.73 -5.68 4.94
C LYS A 41 -3.69 -6.52 4.11
N ARG A 42 -4.95 -6.57 4.50
CA ARG A 42 -5.97 -7.33 3.77
C ARG A 42 -6.16 -6.76 2.37
N LYS A 43 -6.17 -5.44 2.25
CA LYS A 43 -6.28 -4.79 0.94
C LYS A 43 -5.11 -5.16 0.05
N CYS A 44 -3.90 -5.18 0.60
CA CYS A 44 -2.73 -5.61 -0.17
C CYS A 44 -2.88 -7.04 -0.68
N LEU A 45 -3.42 -7.94 0.14
CA LEU A 45 -3.57 -9.35 -0.24
C LEU A 45 -4.58 -9.55 -1.37
N THR A 46 -5.55 -8.66 -1.51
CA THR A 46 -6.50 -8.74 -2.65
C THR A 46 -5.80 -8.56 -3.99
N LEU A 47 -4.65 -7.90 -4.00
CA LEU A 47 -3.88 -7.65 -5.22
C LEU A 47 -3.26 -8.93 -5.78
N ALA A 48 -3.20 -10.01 -4.99
CA ALA A 48 -2.74 -11.30 -5.49
C ALA A 48 -3.66 -11.85 -6.58
N VAL A 49 -4.96 -11.56 -6.47
CA VAL A 49 -5.97 -12.01 -7.42
C VAL A 49 -6.27 -10.94 -8.46
N PHE A 50 -6.29 -9.68 -8.05
CA PHE A 50 -6.62 -8.55 -8.93
C PHE A 50 -5.51 -7.50 -8.93
N PRO A 51 -4.32 -7.87 -9.48
CA PRO A 51 -3.16 -6.96 -9.37
C PRO A 51 -3.34 -5.67 -10.16
N LYS A 52 -4.12 -5.70 -11.23
CA LYS A 52 -4.31 -4.52 -12.09
C LYS A 52 -5.66 -3.86 -11.88
N VAL A 53 -6.21 -3.97 -10.68
CA VAL A 53 -7.49 -3.36 -10.32
C VAL A 53 -7.44 -1.84 -10.43
N SER A 54 -6.27 -1.24 -10.24
CA SER A 54 -6.07 0.19 -10.37
C SER A 54 -5.19 0.49 -11.57
N PRO A 55 -5.43 1.61 -12.27
CA PRO A 55 -4.59 1.98 -13.41
C PRO A 55 -3.21 2.44 -12.97
N VAL A 56 -2.27 2.48 -13.91
CA VAL A 56 -0.95 3.07 -13.66
C VAL A 56 -1.12 4.56 -13.44
N LYS A 57 -0.58 5.06 -12.32
CA LYS A 57 -0.66 6.48 -11.97
C LYS A 57 0.63 7.22 -12.23
N LYS A 58 1.78 6.55 -12.11
CA LYS A 58 3.07 7.20 -12.25
C LYS A 58 4.11 6.19 -12.68
N ARG A 59 5.09 6.63 -13.44
CA ARG A 59 6.24 5.81 -13.82
C ARG A 59 7.49 6.40 -13.18
N VAL A 60 8.24 5.56 -12.46
CA VAL A 60 9.45 5.97 -11.77
C VAL A 60 10.53 4.91 -12.01
N GLY A 61 11.64 5.32 -12.61
CA GLY A 61 12.75 4.40 -12.86
C GLY A 61 12.38 3.19 -13.69
N GLY A 62 11.52 3.39 -14.69
CA GLY A 62 11.06 2.29 -15.55
C GLY A 62 9.97 1.42 -14.93
N LYS A 63 9.55 1.73 -13.72
CA LYS A 63 8.50 0.96 -13.05
C LYS A 63 7.19 1.72 -13.05
N SER A 64 6.11 0.98 -13.34
CA SER A 64 4.77 1.55 -13.38
C SER A 64 4.13 1.40 -12.00
N LEU A 65 3.87 2.53 -11.35
CA LEU A 65 3.28 2.53 -10.03
C LEU A 65 1.75 2.64 -10.13
N ARG A 66 1.07 1.85 -9.32
CA ARG A 66 -0.38 1.84 -9.19
C ARG A 66 -0.74 2.20 -7.76
N PHE A 67 -1.89 2.84 -7.60
CA PHE A 67 -2.38 3.24 -6.29
C PHE A 67 -3.70 2.55 -6.01
N VAL A 68 -3.84 1.97 -4.83
CA VAL A 68 -5.11 1.45 -4.35
C VAL A 68 -5.37 2.04 -2.97
N HIS A 69 -6.63 2.33 -2.68
CA HIS A 69 -6.98 3.05 -1.46
C HIS A 69 -7.63 2.14 -0.44
N TYR A 70 -7.33 2.41 0.82
CA TYR A 70 -8.04 1.85 1.96
C TYR A 70 -8.32 3.00 2.93
N GLN A 71 -9.59 3.38 3.05
CA GLN A 71 -10.01 4.55 3.84
C GLN A 71 -9.18 5.79 3.44
N ASN A 72 -8.50 6.41 4.39
CA ASN A 72 -7.71 7.62 4.13
C ASN A 72 -6.27 7.34 3.73
N TYR A 73 -5.95 6.09 3.38
CA TYR A 73 -4.60 5.67 3.06
C TYR A 73 -4.51 5.20 1.63
N THR A 74 -3.37 5.44 1.02
CA THR A 74 -3.07 5.01 -0.34
C THR A 74 -1.91 4.01 -0.30
N ILE A 75 -2.13 2.85 -0.88
CA ILE A 75 -1.13 1.80 -1.01
C ILE A 75 -0.51 1.93 -2.39
N VAL A 76 0.81 2.05 -2.46
CA VAL A 76 1.56 2.21 -3.70
C VAL A 76 2.22 0.88 -4.03
N TYR A 77 2.00 0.38 -5.26
CA TYR A 77 2.53 -0.92 -5.63
C TYR A 77 2.90 -0.96 -7.11
N HIS A 78 3.66 -1.99 -7.45
CA HIS A 78 4.09 -2.29 -8.83
C HIS A 78 3.80 -3.76 -9.13
N VAL A 79 3.37 -4.03 -10.36
CA VAL A 79 3.07 -5.40 -10.81
C VAL A 79 4.19 -5.85 -11.72
N ASP A 80 4.85 -6.95 -11.36
CA ASP A 80 5.85 -7.60 -12.18
C ASP A 80 5.22 -8.82 -12.84
N ASP A 81 4.82 -8.66 -14.09
CA ASP A 81 4.11 -9.72 -14.83
C ASP A 81 5.00 -10.92 -15.16
N GLU A 82 6.28 -10.69 -15.35
CA GLU A 82 7.21 -11.79 -15.68
C GLU A 82 7.36 -12.74 -14.50
N LYS A 83 7.56 -12.21 -13.32
CA LYS A 83 7.75 -13.01 -12.12
C LYS A 83 6.45 -13.30 -11.39
N LYS A 84 5.35 -12.73 -11.85
CA LYS A 84 4.04 -12.85 -11.20
C LYS A 84 4.09 -12.38 -9.73
N ASN A 85 4.70 -11.21 -9.53
CA ASN A 85 4.82 -10.58 -8.22
C ASN A 85 4.07 -9.26 -8.19
N VAL A 86 3.49 -8.96 -7.04
CA VAL A 86 3.01 -7.62 -6.71
C VAL A 86 3.93 -7.09 -5.63
N ILE A 87 4.61 -6.00 -5.92
CA ILE A 87 5.59 -5.41 -5.00
C ILE A 87 4.95 -4.21 -4.33
N ILE A 88 4.71 -4.32 -3.03
CA ILE A 88 4.10 -3.24 -2.25
C ILE A 88 5.20 -2.31 -1.77
N TYR A 89 5.21 -1.09 -2.31
CA TYR A 89 6.24 -0.11 -2.02
C TYR A 89 6.01 0.63 -0.72
N ASP A 90 4.78 1.15 -0.55
CA ASP A 90 4.56 2.08 0.54
C ASP A 90 3.07 2.19 0.84
N VAL A 91 2.76 2.75 2.02
CA VAL A 91 1.42 3.19 2.37
C VAL A 91 1.55 4.63 2.87
N ILE A 92 0.71 5.52 2.34
CA ILE A 92 0.79 6.95 2.65
C ILE A 92 -0.60 7.47 3.01
N TYR A 93 -0.62 8.55 3.79
CA TYR A 93 -1.86 9.24 4.11
C TYR A 93 -2.30 10.04 2.89
N SER A 94 -3.46 9.72 2.34
CA SER A 94 -3.87 10.19 1.00
C SER A 94 -3.89 11.70 0.81
N ARG A 95 -4.21 12.44 1.85
CA ARG A 95 -4.36 13.90 1.72
C ARG A 95 -3.06 14.67 1.77
N ARG A 96 -2.01 14.08 2.37
CA ARG A 96 -0.76 14.80 2.59
C ARG A 96 0.33 14.42 1.61
N ASP A 97 0.57 13.13 1.53
CA ASP A 97 1.81 12.65 0.93
C ASP A 97 1.67 12.30 -0.53
N ILE A 98 0.44 12.10 -1.00
CA ILE A 98 0.22 11.71 -2.38
C ILE A 98 0.64 12.82 -3.35
N GLU A 99 0.48 14.08 -2.96
CA GLU A 99 0.91 15.21 -3.78
C GLU A 99 2.42 15.22 -3.97
N LYS A 100 3.17 14.93 -2.90
CA LYS A 100 4.63 14.83 -2.97
C LYS A 100 5.07 13.70 -3.89
N MET A 101 4.35 12.59 -3.87
CA MET A 101 4.68 11.43 -4.68
C MET A 101 4.36 11.67 -6.16
N LEU A 102 3.36 12.48 -6.47
CA LEU A 102 2.97 12.78 -7.84
C LEU A 102 3.82 13.86 -8.49
N LYS A 103 4.58 14.61 -7.72
CA LYS A 103 5.50 15.62 -8.27
C LYS A 103 6.79 14.93 -8.79
#